data_e06c7b7a805ba7840f85ae932e6d9c8a
#
_entry.id   e06c7b7a805ba7840f85ae932e6d9c8a
#
_cell.length_a   1.000
_cell.length_b   1.000
_cell.length_c   1.000
_cell.angle_alpha   90.00
_cell.angle_beta   90.00
_cell.angle_gamma   90.00
#
_symmetry.space_group_name_H-M   'P 1'
#
loop_
_entity.id
_entity.type
_entity.pdbx_description
1 polymer ?
#
loop_
_entity_poly.entity_id
_entity_poly.type
_entity_poly.pdbx_seq_one_letter_code
_entity_poly.pdbx_strand_id
1 'polypeptide(L)'
;MSLPTTGLHDGIPEQEYHADRASLSSTGAKTLLYEGPRIYKHRLDHPVHKDAFDLGSVIHALILGVGEYEVIDADSWRTKAAQEARTTARAEGRAPVLRKDYEAAAAMRDEVMANRLAAGILSEGRPEVSMWHEDPVTGVPMRGRVDWLRDNAFVDVKSVAGTIHPQKFERTAWDLHYHFQAAFYQRILALNGIAEHPPIWLVASKEAPHEVLAYQPDQDLMIRAHEDVDLALQQYARCLETDTWPGLTPDDQIHTISAPRWAR
;
A
#
# COMPACT_ATOMS: atom_id res chain seq x y z
N MET A 1 5.31 -15.09 18.55
CA MET A 1 4.54 -16.06 17.74
C MET A 1 5.18 -16.12 16.36
N SER A 2 5.18 -17.29 15.70
CA SER A 2 5.55 -17.34 14.28
C SER A 2 4.41 -16.73 13.45
N LEU A 3 4.75 -15.91 12.44
CA LEU A 3 3.77 -15.35 11.54
C LEU A 3 3.07 -16.45 10.71
N PRO A 4 1.81 -16.26 10.32
CA PRO A 4 1.11 -17.19 9.44
C PRO A 4 1.83 -17.30 8.08
N THR A 5 1.71 -18.45 7.46
CA THR A 5 2.22 -18.70 6.09
C THR A 5 1.09 -18.76 5.06
N THR A 6 -0.15 -18.94 5.50
CA THR A 6 -1.36 -19.02 4.66
C THR A 6 -2.57 -18.47 5.43
N GLY A 7 -3.63 -18.12 4.71
CA GLY A 7 -4.91 -17.73 5.29
C GLY A 7 -5.12 -16.22 5.39
N LEU A 8 -6.32 -15.87 5.86
CA LEU A 8 -6.73 -14.50 6.19
C LEU A 8 -6.79 -14.36 7.70
N HIS A 9 -6.20 -13.30 8.22
CA HIS A 9 -6.03 -13.09 9.65
C HIS A 9 -6.41 -11.66 10.03
N ASP A 10 -7.29 -11.55 11.02
CA ASP A 10 -7.66 -10.27 11.62
C ASP A 10 -6.72 -9.93 12.78
N GLY A 11 -6.53 -8.65 13.05
CA GLY A 11 -5.85 -8.17 14.25
C GLY A 11 -4.34 -8.45 14.33
N ILE A 12 -3.68 -8.74 13.21
CA ILE A 12 -2.21 -8.83 13.20
C ILE A 12 -1.64 -7.41 13.40
N PRO A 13 -0.82 -7.16 14.44
CA PRO A 13 -0.22 -5.86 14.67
C PRO A 13 0.62 -5.40 13.47
N GLU A 14 0.59 -4.08 13.19
CA GLU A 14 1.33 -3.50 12.05
C GLU A 14 2.82 -3.84 12.11
N GLN A 15 3.43 -3.75 13.28
CA GLN A 15 4.84 -4.08 13.49
C GLN A 15 5.14 -5.55 13.18
N GLU A 16 4.29 -6.48 13.59
CA GLU A 16 4.46 -7.90 13.30
C GLU A 16 4.31 -8.18 11.81
N TYR A 17 3.29 -7.60 11.15
CA TYR A 17 3.10 -7.72 9.71
C TYR A 17 4.31 -7.21 8.93
N HIS A 18 4.87 -6.06 9.30
CA HIS A 18 6.02 -5.49 8.64
C HIS A 18 7.36 -6.15 9.00
N ALA A 19 7.42 -6.88 10.12
CA ALA A 19 8.60 -7.66 10.50
C ALA A 19 8.82 -8.91 9.63
N ASP A 20 7.79 -9.36 8.89
CA ASP A 20 7.93 -10.49 7.97
C ASP A 20 8.90 -10.15 6.83
N ARG A 21 10.00 -10.88 6.79
CA ARG A 21 11.05 -10.78 5.77
C ARG A 21 11.05 -11.97 4.81
N ALA A 22 10.25 -12.99 5.11
CA ALA A 22 10.18 -14.21 4.33
C ALA A 22 9.22 -14.09 3.16
N SER A 23 8.14 -13.29 3.33
CA SER A 23 7.10 -13.14 2.31
C SER A 23 7.26 -11.85 1.51
N LEU A 24 7.06 -11.94 0.20
CA LEU A 24 7.04 -10.79 -0.70
C LEU A 24 5.74 -9.99 -0.52
N SER A 25 5.85 -8.69 -0.28
CA SER A 25 4.71 -7.78 -0.25
C SER A 25 4.47 -7.13 -1.61
N SER A 26 3.27 -6.57 -1.84
CA SER A 26 2.97 -5.82 -3.07
C SER A 26 3.94 -4.66 -3.31
N THR A 27 4.35 -3.95 -2.25
CA THR A 27 5.36 -2.87 -2.34
C THR A 27 6.73 -3.42 -2.73
N GLY A 28 7.13 -4.56 -2.15
CA GLY A 28 8.37 -5.23 -2.53
C GLY A 28 8.35 -5.68 -3.98
N ALA A 29 7.27 -6.31 -4.42
CA ALA A 29 7.09 -6.77 -5.78
C ALA A 29 7.08 -5.61 -6.80
N LYS A 30 6.43 -4.49 -6.49
CA LYS A 30 6.49 -3.25 -7.29
C LYS A 30 7.93 -2.73 -7.41
N THR A 31 8.63 -2.63 -6.30
CA THR A 31 10.03 -2.16 -6.31
C THR A 31 10.90 -3.07 -7.18
N LEU A 32 10.74 -4.38 -7.03
CA LEU A 32 11.51 -5.37 -7.80
C LEU A 32 11.25 -5.24 -9.31
N LEU A 33 10.00 -5.09 -9.72
CA LEU A 33 9.63 -5.03 -11.13
C LEU A 33 9.97 -3.68 -11.78
N TYR A 34 9.59 -2.56 -11.13
CA TYR A 34 9.65 -1.24 -11.75
C TYR A 34 10.92 -0.44 -11.41
N GLU A 35 11.59 -0.76 -10.29
CA GLU A 35 12.84 -0.09 -9.92
C GLU A 35 14.06 -1.03 -10.00
N GLY A 36 13.84 -2.35 -10.03
CA GLY A 36 14.84 -3.40 -10.24
C GLY A 36 15.23 -4.18 -9.00
N PRO A 37 15.67 -5.44 -9.20
CA PRO A 37 16.03 -6.36 -8.11
C PRO A 37 17.10 -5.83 -7.17
N ARG A 38 18.13 -5.13 -7.67
CA ARG A 38 19.20 -4.54 -6.86
C ARG A 38 18.66 -3.51 -5.87
N ILE A 39 17.69 -2.68 -6.29
CA ILE A 39 17.06 -1.68 -5.42
C ILE A 39 16.17 -2.36 -4.38
N TYR A 40 15.39 -3.36 -4.78
CA TYR A 40 14.61 -4.16 -3.85
C TYR A 40 15.49 -4.77 -2.75
N LYS A 41 16.57 -5.48 -3.14
CA LYS A 41 17.50 -6.10 -2.19
C LYS A 41 18.14 -5.09 -1.26
N HIS A 42 18.58 -3.96 -1.79
CA HIS A 42 19.14 -2.88 -0.97
C HIS A 42 18.14 -2.35 0.06
N ARG A 43 16.88 -2.11 -0.32
CA ARG A 43 15.83 -1.65 0.62
C ARG A 43 15.44 -2.70 1.64
N LEU A 44 15.49 -3.98 1.26
CA LEU A 44 15.27 -5.08 2.20
C LEU A 44 16.35 -5.13 3.27
N ASP A 45 17.62 -4.94 2.88
CA ASP A 45 18.77 -4.97 3.79
C ASP A 45 18.92 -3.67 4.61
N HIS A 46 18.42 -2.55 4.08
CA HIS A 46 18.52 -1.20 4.68
C HIS A 46 17.14 -0.53 4.78
N PRO A 47 16.26 -1.01 5.67
CA PRO A 47 14.94 -0.45 5.82
C PRO A 47 15.00 0.99 6.35
N VAL A 48 14.25 1.90 5.71
CA VAL A 48 14.13 3.30 6.11
C VAL A 48 12.67 3.61 6.42
N HIS A 49 12.43 4.13 7.63
CA HIS A 49 11.12 4.66 7.98
C HIS A 49 10.98 6.09 7.42
N LYS A 50 9.84 6.39 6.80
CA LYS A 50 9.52 7.73 6.29
C LYS A 50 8.37 8.33 7.10
N ASP A 51 8.49 9.60 7.52
CA ASP A 51 7.45 10.32 8.28
C ASP A 51 6.09 10.37 7.55
N ALA A 52 6.10 10.30 6.21
CA ALA A 52 4.86 10.20 5.42
C ALA A 52 4.07 8.91 5.68
N PHE A 53 4.71 7.86 6.17
CA PHE A 53 4.01 6.63 6.54
C PHE A 53 3.20 6.82 7.82
N ASP A 54 3.72 7.54 8.81
CA ASP A 54 2.99 7.80 10.06
C ASP A 54 1.67 8.54 9.79
N LEU A 55 1.68 9.59 8.96
CA LEU A 55 0.45 10.31 8.59
C LEU A 55 -0.51 9.42 7.79
N GLY A 56 0.01 8.56 6.90
CA GLY A 56 -0.79 7.57 6.19
C GLY A 56 -1.48 6.61 7.15
N SER A 57 -0.74 6.03 8.09
CA SER A 57 -1.27 5.12 9.12
C SER A 57 -2.33 5.82 10.00
N VAL A 58 -2.13 7.10 10.36
CA VAL A 58 -3.13 7.85 11.12
C VAL A 58 -4.42 8.08 10.32
N ILE A 59 -4.32 8.43 9.03
CA ILE A 59 -5.49 8.59 8.17
C ILE A 59 -6.26 7.27 8.06
N HIS A 60 -5.55 6.15 7.84
CA HIS A 60 -6.16 4.82 7.80
C HIS A 60 -6.82 4.48 9.14
N ALA A 61 -6.13 4.68 10.27
CA ALA A 61 -6.67 4.41 11.60
C ALA A 61 -7.96 5.19 11.88
N LEU A 62 -8.02 6.44 11.45
CA LEU A 62 -9.20 7.28 11.62
C LEU A 62 -10.38 6.84 10.73
N ILE A 63 -10.11 6.46 9.48
CA ILE A 63 -11.15 6.04 8.52
C ILE A 63 -11.65 4.62 8.82
N LEU A 64 -10.74 3.69 9.12
CA LEU A 64 -11.06 2.27 9.32
C LEU A 64 -11.46 1.93 10.76
N GLY A 65 -11.21 2.84 11.71
CA GLY A 65 -11.52 2.65 13.14
C GLY A 65 -10.56 1.68 13.84
N VAL A 66 -9.42 1.34 13.25
CA VAL A 66 -8.41 0.44 13.80
C VAL A 66 -7.00 1.01 13.57
N GLY A 67 -6.07 0.67 14.46
CA GLY A 67 -4.70 1.20 14.46
C GLY A 67 -4.45 2.14 15.63
N GLU A 68 -3.19 2.27 16.00
CA GLU A 68 -2.77 3.08 17.13
C GLU A 68 -1.96 4.29 16.68
N TYR A 69 -2.28 5.45 17.21
CA TYR A 69 -1.56 6.69 16.93
C TYR A 69 -1.41 7.55 18.19
N GLU A 70 -0.48 8.48 18.14
CA GLU A 70 -0.26 9.46 19.20
C GLU A 70 -0.21 10.87 18.63
N VAL A 71 -1.10 11.73 19.16
CA VAL A 71 -1.13 13.15 18.80
C VAL A 71 -0.12 13.92 19.66
N ILE A 72 0.88 14.47 19.00
CA ILE A 72 1.94 15.25 19.65
C ILE A 72 1.63 16.73 19.53
N ASP A 73 1.54 17.37 20.69
CA ASP A 73 1.18 18.78 20.81
C ASP A 73 2.43 19.67 20.57
N ALA A 74 2.79 19.78 19.32
CA ALA A 74 3.91 20.60 18.85
C ALA A 74 3.63 21.15 17.44
N ASP A 75 4.16 22.33 17.15
CA ASP A 75 4.00 22.97 15.85
C ASP A 75 4.83 22.32 14.75
N SER A 76 5.90 21.63 15.13
CA SER A 76 6.80 20.97 14.16
C SER A 76 7.71 19.94 14.85
N TRP A 77 8.29 19.04 14.03
CA TRP A 77 9.29 18.06 14.46
C TRP A 77 10.67 18.63 14.79
N ARG A 78 10.83 19.97 14.84
CA ARG A 78 12.15 20.61 15.01
C ARG A 78 12.63 20.65 16.46
N THR A 79 11.73 20.59 17.43
CA THR A 79 12.09 20.63 18.84
C THR A 79 12.56 19.27 19.32
N LYS A 80 13.50 19.26 20.28
CA LYS A 80 13.99 18.01 20.88
C LYS A 80 12.86 17.22 21.54
N ALA A 81 11.96 17.89 22.26
CA ALA A 81 10.82 17.26 22.91
C ALA A 81 9.89 16.56 21.89
N ALA A 82 9.59 17.21 20.75
CA ALA A 82 8.76 16.58 19.71
C ALA A 82 9.45 15.37 19.06
N GLN A 83 10.77 15.43 18.86
CA GLN A 83 11.54 14.30 18.32
C GLN A 83 11.61 13.13 19.31
N GLU A 84 11.78 13.38 20.59
CA GLU A 84 11.75 12.37 21.65
C GLU A 84 10.36 11.71 21.73
N ALA A 85 9.28 12.51 21.78
CA ALA A 85 7.91 12.00 21.78
C ALA A 85 7.63 11.14 20.54
N ARG A 86 8.05 11.58 19.36
CA ARG A 86 7.96 10.80 18.11
C ARG A 86 8.67 9.45 18.20
N THR A 87 9.89 9.46 18.73
CA THR A 87 10.69 8.24 18.88
C THR A 87 10.04 7.27 19.86
N THR A 88 9.50 7.77 20.98
CA THR A 88 8.79 6.97 21.97
C THR A 88 7.52 6.36 21.39
N ALA A 89 6.69 7.15 20.72
CA ALA A 89 5.47 6.64 20.09
C ALA A 89 5.75 5.50 19.10
N ARG A 90 6.75 5.67 18.23
CA ARG A 90 7.18 4.61 17.29
C ARG A 90 7.70 3.35 18.01
N ALA A 91 8.46 3.51 19.08
CA ALA A 91 8.96 2.38 19.88
C ALA A 91 7.81 1.59 20.55
N GLU A 92 6.71 2.26 20.86
CA GLU A 92 5.49 1.68 21.42
C GLU A 92 4.47 1.21 20.36
N GLY A 93 4.82 1.28 19.06
CA GLY A 93 3.98 0.82 17.96
C GLY A 93 2.89 1.80 17.54
N ARG A 94 2.93 3.04 18.03
CA ARG A 94 1.95 4.07 17.69
C ARG A 94 2.48 5.00 16.61
N ALA A 95 1.63 5.35 15.64
CA ALA A 95 1.98 6.30 14.60
C ALA A 95 1.96 7.74 15.17
N PRO A 96 3.09 8.44 15.23
CA PRO A 96 3.13 9.81 15.77
C PRO A 96 2.61 10.81 14.73
N VAL A 97 1.78 11.74 15.18
CA VAL A 97 1.22 12.81 14.34
C VAL A 97 1.22 14.15 15.07
N LEU A 98 1.57 15.23 14.38
CA LEU A 98 1.41 16.57 14.93
C LEU A 98 -0.08 16.92 15.01
N ARG A 99 -0.48 17.71 16.03
CA ARG A 99 -1.87 18.10 16.23
C ARG A 99 -2.53 18.67 14.98
N LYS A 100 -1.87 19.58 14.28
CA LYS A 100 -2.41 20.19 13.05
C LYS A 100 -2.65 19.17 11.92
N ASP A 101 -1.77 18.17 11.81
CA ASP A 101 -1.88 17.13 10.77
C ASP A 101 -2.97 16.11 11.17
N TYR A 102 -3.14 15.85 12.47
CA TYR A 102 -4.25 15.08 13.01
C TYR A 102 -5.59 15.76 12.76
N GLU A 103 -5.71 17.08 13.01
CA GLU A 103 -6.95 17.83 12.76
C GLU A 103 -7.34 17.79 11.27
N ALA A 104 -6.37 17.91 10.37
CA ALA A 104 -6.60 17.76 8.93
C ALA A 104 -7.03 16.32 8.56
N ALA A 105 -6.40 15.31 9.15
CA ALA A 105 -6.77 13.91 8.93
C ALA A 105 -8.17 13.60 9.51
N ALA A 106 -8.52 14.18 10.66
CA ALA A 106 -9.86 14.05 11.24
C ALA A 106 -10.93 14.71 10.39
N ALA A 107 -10.67 15.91 9.85
CA ALA A 107 -11.59 16.57 8.91
C ALA A 107 -11.78 15.72 7.64
N MET A 108 -10.72 15.15 7.09
CA MET A 108 -10.80 14.22 5.96
C MET A 108 -11.65 12.98 6.29
N ARG A 109 -11.46 12.36 7.47
CA ARG A 109 -12.29 11.24 7.93
C ARG A 109 -13.75 11.64 8.00
N ASP A 110 -14.06 12.84 8.51
CA ASP A 110 -15.44 13.32 8.65
C ASP A 110 -16.11 13.46 7.27
N GLU A 111 -15.40 13.95 6.26
CA GLU A 111 -15.89 14.00 4.88
C GLU A 111 -16.08 12.61 4.26
N VAL A 112 -15.17 11.65 4.53
CA VAL A 112 -15.35 10.25 4.11
C VAL A 112 -16.63 9.66 4.73
N MET A 113 -16.87 9.88 6.02
CA MET A 113 -18.06 9.37 6.71
C MET A 113 -19.35 10.10 6.33
N ALA A 114 -19.28 11.38 5.96
CA ALA A 114 -20.41 12.14 5.44
C ALA A 114 -20.78 11.77 3.99
N ASN A 115 -19.82 11.23 3.23
CA ASN A 115 -20.07 10.78 1.86
C ASN A 115 -20.90 9.48 1.88
N ARG A 116 -22.12 9.54 1.35
CA ARG A 116 -23.07 8.40 1.40
C ARG A 116 -22.53 7.11 0.78
N LEU A 117 -21.79 7.22 -0.34
CA LEU A 117 -21.22 6.05 -1.01
C LEU A 117 -20.08 5.46 -0.16
N ALA A 118 -19.17 6.29 0.31
CA ALA A 118 -18.04 5.87 1.14
C ALA A 118 -18.51 5.23 2.46
N ALA A 119 -19.45 5.86 3.16
CA ALA A 119 -20.06 5.30 4.37
C ALA A 119 -20.73 3.94 4.09
N GLY A 120 -21.43 3.79 2.96
CA GLY A 120 -22.02 2.52 2.54
C GLY A 120 -20.97 1.46 2.19
N ILE A 121 -19.84 1.84 1.59
CA ILE A 121 -18.71 0.94 1.33
C ILE A 121 -18.09 0.44 2.64
N LEU A 122 -17.96 1.30 3.65
CA LEU A 122 -17.31 0.99 4.93
C LEU A 122 -18.28 0.49 6.02
N SER A 123 -19.60 0.35 5.73
CA SER A 123 -20.59 -0.07 6.74
C SER A 123 -20.50 -1.54 7.11
N GLU A 124 -20.10 -2.40 6.17
CA GLU A 124 -20.03 -3.85 6.34
C GLU A 124 -18.69 -4.38 5.82
N GLY A 125 -17.97 -5.13 6.65
CA GLY A 125 -16.67 -5.68 6.29
C GLY A 125 -15.73 -5.79 7.49
N ARG A 126 -14.49 -6.16 7.21
CA ARG A 126 -13.42 -6.33 8.22
C ARG A 126 -12.24 -5.42 7.87
N PRO A 127 -11.77 -4.61 8.83
CA PRO A 127 -10.62 -3.73 8.61
C PRO A 127 -9.30 -4.50 8.67
N GLU A 128 -8.29 -4.01 7.94
CA GLU A 128 -6.87 -4.39 8.07
C GLU A 128 -6.65 -5.92 8.02
N VAL A 129 -7.37 -6.61 7.11
CA VAL A 129 -7.25 -8.06 6.98
C VAL A 129 -5.91 -8.41 6.35
N SER A 130 -5.05 -9.03 7.13
CA SER A 130 -3.75 -9.53 6.69
C SER A 130 -3.90 -10.90 6.06
N MET A 131 -3.17 -11.15 4.98
CA MET A 131 -3.29 -12.38 4.20
C MET A 131 -1.92 -12.88 3.76
N TRP A 132 -1.76 -14.20 3.79
CA TRP A 132 -0.57 -14.91 3.32
C TRP A 132 -0.98 -16.06 2.40
N HIS A 133 -0.18 -16.32 1.42
CA HIS A 133 -0.21 -17.55 0.63
C HIS A 133 1.08 -17.70 -0.16
N GLU A 134 1.43 -18.95 -0.49
CA GLU A 134 2.50 -19.25 -1.43
C GLU A 134 1.94 -19.29 -2.86
N ASP A 135 2.63 -18.65 -3.81
CA ASP A 135 2.25 -18.72 -5.21
C ASP A 135 2.53 -20.12 -5.77
N PRO A 136 1.53 -20.86 -6.25
CA PRO A 136 1.69 -22.25 -6.64
C PRO A 136 2.57 -22.46 -7.89
N VAL A 137 2.82 -21.40 -8.66
CA VAL A 137 3.63 -21.48 -9.89
C VAL A 137 5.10 -21.25 -9.59
N THR A 138 5.40 -20.28 -8.72
CA THR A 138 6.76 -19.84 -8.45
C THR A 138 7.30 -20.29 -7.10
N GLY A 139 6.44 -20.78 -6.20
CA GLY A 139 6.81 -21.10 -4.82
C GLY A 139 7.11 -19.86 -3.95
N VAL A 140 6.80 -18.66 -4.44
CA VAL A 140 7.09 -17.43 -3.71
C VAL A 140 6.07 -17.22 -2.59
N PRO A 141 6.49 -17.12 -1.32
CA PRO A 141 5.61 -16.70 -0.25
C PRO A 141 5.19 -15.24 -0.45
N MET A 142 3.89 -14.99 -0.44
CA MET A 142 3.29 -13.66 -0.61
C MET A 142 2.58 -13.22 0.65
N ARG A 143 2.56 -11.92 0.90
CA ARG A 143 1.72 -11.31 1.91
C ARG A 143 1.06 -10.03 1.40
N GLY A 144 -0.14 -9.77 1.90
CA GLY A 144 -0.88 -8.55 1.66
C GLY A 144 -1.70 -8.15 2.89
N ARG A 145 -2.18 -6.92 2.90
CA ARG A 145 -3.14 -6.44 3.87
C ARG A 145 -4.11 -5.54 3.14
N VAL A 146 -5.38 -5.94 3.11
CA VAL A 146 -6.45 -5.13 2.55
C VAL A 146 -7.00 -4.21 3.63
N ASP A 147 -7.22 -2.95 3.29
CA ASP A 147 -7.69 -1.95 4.26
C ASP A 147 -9.10 -2.29 4.76
N TRP A 148 -9.98 -2.76 3.85
CA TRP A 148 -11.33 -3.18 4.21
C TRP A 148 -11.78 -4.34 3.31
N LEU A 149 -12.05 -5.51 3.91
CA LEU A 149 -12.55 -6.70 3.22
C LEU A 149 -14.04 -6.84 3.41
N ARG A 150 -14.79 -6.79 2.30
CA ARG A 150 -16.23 -7.02 2.23
C ARG A 150 -16.52 -8.44 1.71
N ASP A 151 -17.79 -8.87 1.78
CA ASP A 151 -18.22 -10.17 1.24
C ASP A 151 -18.13 -10.23 -0.30
N ASN A 152 -18.12 -9.09 -0.98
CA ASN A 152 -18.18 -9.02 -2.45
C ASN A 152 -17.14 -8.09 -3.09
N ALA A 153 -16.22 -7.55 -2.33
CA ALA A 153 -15.17 -6.65 -2.80
C ALA A 153 -14.07 -6.50 -1.73
N PHE A 154 -12.92 -5.96 -2.12
CA PHE A 154 -11.98 -5.39 -1.16
C PHE A 154 -11.71 -3.92 -1.48
N VAL A 155 -11.51 -3.16 -0.43
CA VAL A 155 -11.31 -1.70 -0.52
C VAL A 155 -9.89 -1.36 -0.10
N ASP A 156 -9.33 -0.42 -0.80
CA ASP A 156 -8.02 0.16 -0.51
C ASP A 156 -8.20 1.68 -0.43
N VAL A 157 -7.95 2.24 0.74
CA VAL A 157 -8.14 3.66 1.05
C VAL A 157 -6.92 4.44 0.58
N LYS A 158 -7.14 5.46 -0.23
CA LYS A 158 -6.07 6.31 -0.76
C LYS A 158 -6.27 7.77 -0.35
N SER A 159 -5.28 8.33 0.30
CA SER A 159 -5.22 9.77 0.55
C SER A 159 -4.26 10.42 -0.46
N VAL A 160 -4.77 11.32 -1.28
CA VAL A 160 -4.06 11.91 -2.42
C VAL A 160 -3.91 13.41 -2.25
N ALA A 161 -2.73 13.94 -2.53
CA ALA A 161 -2.52 15.38 -2.60
C ALA A 161 -3.09 15.93 -3.93
N GLY A 162 -3.76 17.07 -3.85
CA GLY A 162 -4.39 17.72 -5.01
C GLY A 162 -5.72 17.11 -5.42
N THR A 163 -6.10 17.37 -6.67
CA THR A 163 -7.42 16.97 -7.18
C THR A 163 -7.49 15.47 -7.44
N ILE A 164 -8.62 14.89 -7.05
CA ILE A 164 -8.97 13.49 -7.32
C ILE A 164 -9.93 13.34 -8.51
N HIS A 165 -10.04 14.35 -9.38
CA HIS A 165 -10.83 14.27 -10.61
C HIS A 165 -10.42 13.05 -11.45
N PRO A 166 -11.36 12.30 -12.05
CA PRO A 166 -11.07 11.01 -12.73
C PRO A 166 -9.86 11.03 -13.66
N GLN A 167 -9.79 11.97 -14.60
CA GLN A 167 -8.68 12.08 -15.55
C GLN A 167 -7.31 12.30 -14.88
N LYS A 168 -7.28 12.92 -13.71
CA LYS A 168 -6.05 13.14 -12.95
C LYS A 168 -5.70 11.92 -12.12
N PHE A 169 -6.71 11.31 -11.50
CA PHE A 169 -6.53 10.13 -10.68
C PHE A 169 -6.11 8.91 -11.51
N GLU A 170 -6.61 8.72 -12.73
CA GLU A 170 -6.14 7.70 -13.66
C GLU A 170 -4.61 7.72 -13.80
N ARG A 171 -4.04 8.91 -14.05
CA ARG A 171 -2.58 9.06 -14.13
C ARG A 171 -1.91 8.75 -12.78
N THR A 172 -2.44 9.25 -11.68
CA THR A 172 -1.91 8.99 -10.33
C THR A 172 -1.92 7.50 -10.01
N ALA A 173 -3.02 6.80 -10.30
CA ALA A 173 -3.16 5.37 -10.08
C ALA A 173 -2.17 4.55 -10.92
N TRP A 174 -1.95 4.99 -12.17
CA TRP A 174 -0.95 4.39 -13.05
C TRP A 174 0.47 4.62 -12.53
N ASP A 175 0.84 5.88 -12.28
CA ASP A 175 2.20 6.27 -11.87
C ASP A 175 2.61 5.66 -10.52
N LEU A 176 1.64 5.45 -9.60
CA LEU A 176 1.85 4.82 -8.29
C LEU A 176 1.58 3.30 -8.29
N HIS A 177 1.26 2.74 -9.46
CA HIS A 177 1.01 1.31 -9.65
C HIS A 177 -0.06 0.75 -8.69
N TYR A 178 -1.19 1.45 -8.51
CA TYR A 178 -2.28 0.98 -7.66
C TYR A 178 -2.95 -0.27 -8.24
N HIS A 179 -3.04 -0.38 -9.57
CA HIS A 179 -3.51 -1.56 -10.29
C HIS A 179 -2.67 -2.81 -9.95
N PHE A 180 -1.35 -2.67 -9.87
CA PHE A 180 -0.46 -3.76 -9.48
C PHE A 180 -0.76 -4.25 -8.05
N GLN A 181 -0.94 -3.33 -7.09
CA GLN A 181 -1.29 -3.68 -5.73
C GLN A 181 -2.64 -4.42 -5.69
N ALA A 182 -3.62 -3.93 -6.45
CA ALA A 182 -4.94 -4.56 -6.55
C ALA A 182 -4.85 -6.00 -7.08
N ALA A 183 -4.12 -6.23 -8.18
CA ALA A 183 -3.92 -7.56 -8.74
C ALA A 183 -3.14 -8.49 -7.80
N PHE A 184 -2.12 -7.98 -7.12
CA PHE A 184 -1.35 -8.74 -6.14
C PHE A 184 -2.22 -9.20 -4.97
N TYR A 185 -3.10 -8.32 -4.44
CA TYR A 185 -4.04 -8.66 -3.38
C TYR A 185 -5.12 -9.63 -3.85
N GLN A 186 -5.67 -9.39 -5.06
CA GLN A 186 -6.67 -10.28 -5.65
C GLN A 186 -6.11 -11.70 -5.84
N ARG A 187 -4.84 -11.84 -6.23
CA ARG A 187 -4.17 -13.14 -6.32
C ARG A 187 -4.12 -13.86 -4.97
N ILE A 188 -3.69 -13.16 -3.90
CA ILE A 188 -3.63 -13.79 -2.56
C ILE A 188 -5.04 -14.14 -2.07
N LEU A 189 -6.03 -13.28 -2.28
CA LEU A 189 -7.42 -13.56 -1.94
C LEU A 189 -7.94 -14.80 -2.67
N ALA A 190 -7.71 -14.89 -3.99
CA ALA A 190 -8.13 -16.04 -4.80
C ALA A 190 -7.49 -17.35 -4.33
N LEU A 191 -6.21 -17.35 -3.99
CA LEU A 191 -5.50 -18.51 -3.44
C LEU A 191 -6.05 -18.94 -2.07
N ASN A 192 -6.62 -18.00 -1.31
CA ASN A 192 -7.31 -18.28 -0.04
C ASN A 192 -8.81 -18.55 -0.21
N GLY A 193 -9.28 -18.85 -1.42
CA GLY A 193 -10.66 -19.22 -1.70
C GLY A 193 -11.64 -18.07 -1.90
N ILE A 194 -11.15 -16.84 -1.93
CA ILE A 194 -11.94 -15.64 -2.21
C ILE A 194 -11.66 -15.19 -3.66
N ALA A 195 -12.21 -15.91 -4.61
CA ALA A 195 -12.17 -15.53 -6.01
C ALA A 195 -13.15 -14.36 -6.28
N GLU A 196 -12.88 -13.57 -7.31
CA GLU A 196 -13.83 -12.60 -7.87
C GLU A 196 -14.18 -11.39 -6.98
N HIS A 197 -13.35 -11.04 -5.99
CA HIS A 197 -13.53 -9.79 -5.26
C HIS A 197 -12.90 -8.62 -6.06
N PRO A 198 -13.71 -7.72 -6.65
CA PRO A 198 -13.17 -6.56 -7.35
C PRO A 198 -12.53 -5.57 -6.36
N PRO A 199 -11.42 -4.94 -6.74
CA PRO A 199 -10.85 -3.85 -5.96
C PRO A 199 -11.70 -2.58 -6.06
N ILE A 200 -11.81 -1.86 -4.95
CA ILE A 200 -12.37 -0.51 -4.88
C ILE A 200 -11.29 0.41 -4.29
N TRP A 201 -10.93 1.45 -4.99
CA TRP A 201 -10.12 2.52 -4.44
C TRP A 201 -11.03 3.59 -3.87
N LEU A 202 -11.07 3.71 -2.56
CA LEU A 202 -11.75 4.79 -1.86
C LEU A 202 -10.76 5.93 -1.67
N VAL A 203 -10.95 7.01 -2.41
CA VAL A 203 -9.97 8.08 -2.57
C VAL A 203 -10.46 9.35 -1.91
N ALA A 204 -9.68 9.89 -0.98
CA ALA A 204 -9.93 11.17 -0.35
C ALA A 204 -8.80 12.17 -0.66
N SER A 205 -9.16 13.41 -0.98
CA SER A 205 -8.20 14.50 -1.15
C SER A 205 -7.64 14.95 0.20
N LYS A 206 -6.32 15.10 0.28
CA LYS A 206 -5.66 15.71 1.46
C LYS A 206 -5.94 17.19 1.62
N GLU A 207 -6.41 17.84 0.56
CA GLU A 207 -6.69 19.27 0.53
C GLU A 207 -8.17 19.52 0.80
N ALA A 208 -8.46 20.50 1.68
CA ALA A 208 -9.84 20.90 1.93
C ALA A 208 -10.54 21.35 0.62
N PRO A 209 -11.81 21.00 0.42
CA PRO A 209 -12.77 20.42 1.37
C PRO A 209 -12.72 18.88 1.51
N HIS A 210 -11.63 18.22 1.17
CA HIS A 210 -11.43 16.76 1.26
C HIS A 210 -12.44 15.96 0.43
N GLU A 211 -12.56 16.29 -0.86
CA GLU A 211 -13.44 15.54 -1.77
C GLU A 211 -13.17 14.03 -1.70
N VAL A 212 -14.23 13.24 -1.82
CA VAL A 212 -14.20 11.78 -1.71
C VAL A 212 -14.84 11.14 -2.92
N LEU A 213 -14.12 10.24 -3.59
CA LEU A 213 -14.62 9.46 -4.72
C LEU A 213 -14.23 7.99 -4.57
N ALA A 214 -15.01 7.11 -5.17
CA ALA A 214 -14.68 5.70 -5.29
C ALA A 214 -14.41 5.34 -6.76
N TYR A 215 -13.36 4.54 -6.98
CA TYR A 215 -12.94 4.09 -8.30
C TYR A 215 -12.79 2.57 -8.33
N GLN A 216 -13.01 2.01 -9.50
CA GLN A 216 -12.64 0.63 -9.81
C GLN A 216 -11.77 0.61 -11.07
N PRO A 217 -10.69 -0.17 -11.11
CA PRO A 217 -9.99 -0.42 -12.37
C PRO A 217 -10.88 -1.19 -13.33
N ASP A 218 -10.76 -0.91 -14.62
CA ASP A 218 -11.41 -1.70 -15.64
C ASP A 218 -10.71 -3.04 -15.86
N GLN A 219 -11.34 -3.88 -16.68
CA GLN A 219 -10.85 -5.22 -16.95
C GLN A 219 -9.49 -5.22 -17.66
N ASP A 220 -9.27 -4.31 -18.61
CA ASP A 220 -8.02 -4.26 -19.37
C ASP A 220 -6.84 -3.87 -18.47
N LEU A 221 -7.06 -2.91 -17.56
CA LEU A 221 -6.07 -2.52 -16.57
C LEU A 221 -5.74 -3.66 -15.62
N MET A 222 -6.75 -4.44 -15.19
CA MET A 222 -6.55 -5.60 -14.31
C MET A 222 -5.83 -6.76 -15.02
N ILE A 223 -6.15 -7.05 -16.29
CA ILE A 223 -5.41 -8.06 -17.07
C ILE A 223 -3.93 -7.70 -17.10
N ARG A 224 -3.61 -6.46 -17.46
CA ARG A 224 -2.23 -5.97 -17.47
C ARG A 224 -1.55 -6.06 -16.11
N ALA A 225 -2.29 -5.72 -15.05
CA ALA A 225 -1.78 -5.77 -13.69
C ALA A 225 -1.45 -7.20 -13.23
N HIS A 226 -2.25 -8.19 -13.62
CA HIS A 226 -1.97 -9.60 -13.36
C HIS A 226 -0.72 -10.09 -14.11
N GLU A 227 -0.54 -9.70 -15.37
CA GLU A 227 0.68 -10.00 -16.14
C GLU A 227 1.93 -9.43 -15.44
N ASP A 228 1.85 -8.18 -14.96
CA ASP A 228 2.95 -7.54 -14.25
C ASP A 228 3.24 -8.24 -12.89
N VAL A 229 2.21 -8.75 -12.19
CA VAL A 229 2.38 -9.56 -10.97
C VAL A 229 3.09 -10.89 -11.31
N ASP A 230 2.70 -11.57 -12.38
CA ASP A 230 3.37 -12.81 -12.82
C ASP A 230 4.85 -12.57 -13.11
N LEU A 231 5.17 -11.50 -13.82
CA LEU A 231 6.56 -11.11 -14.11
C LEU A 231 7.35 -10.84 -12.82
N ALA A 232 6.76 -10.11 -11.86
CA ALA A 232 7.41 -9.81 -10.58
C ALA A 232 7.71 -11.08 -9.78
N LEU A 233 6.76 -12.01 -9.70
CA LEU A 233 6.92 -13.27 -8.97
C LEU A 233 7.98 -14.17 -9.62
N GLN A 234 7.97 -14.30 -10.95
CA GLN A 234 8.99 -15.05 -11.68
C GLN A 234 10.39 -14.45 -11.50
N GLN A 235 10.50 -13.13 -11.57
CA GLN A 235 11.77 -12.43 -11.37
C GLN A 235 12.28 -12.61 -9.93
N TYR A 236 11.40 -12.54 -8.94
CA TYR A 236 11.75 -12.73 -7.53
C TYR A 236 12.22 -14.17 -7.27
N ALA A 237 11.47 -15.17 -7.76
CA ALA A 237 11.85 -16.58 -7.65
C ALA A 237 13.25 -16.84 -8.24
N ARG A 238 13.53 -16.30 -9.43
CA ARG A 238 14.86 -16.41 -10.06
C ARG A 238 15.95 -15.75 -9.22
N CYS A 239 15.68 -14.57 -8.65
CA CYS A 239 16.66 -13.91 -7.78
C CYS A 239 16.96 -14.73 -6.52
N LEU A 240 15.96 -15.38 -5.94
CA LEU A 240 16.14 -16.27 -4.79
C LEU A 240 16.93 -17.54 -5.17
N GLU A 241 16.60 -18.17 -6.30
CA GLU A 241 17.26 -19.39 -6.77
C GLU A 241 18.74 -19.17 -7.08
N THR A 242 19.07 -18.03 -7.69
CA THR A 242 20.42 -17.73 -8.15
C THR A 242 21.26 -16.90 -7.18
N ASP A 243 20.63 -16.38 -6.13
CA ASP A 243 21.16 -15.34 -5.22
C ASP A 243 21.77 -14.14 -5.99
N THR A 244 21.19 -13.83 -7.15
CA THR A 244 21.65 -12.74 -8.02
C THR A 244 20.57 -11.66 -8.15
N TRP A 245 20.94 -10.44 -7.80
CA TRP A 245 20.05 -9.26 -7.76
C TRP A 245 20.53 -8.20 -8.76
N PRO A 246 20.22 -8.34 -10.06
CA PRO A 246 20.73 -7.46 -11.10
C PRO A 246 20.13 -6.05 -11.02
N GLY A 247 20.82 -5.08 -11.63
CA GLY A 247 20.25 -3.76 -11.94
C GLY A 247 19.16 -3.86 -13.01
N LEU A 248 18.51 -2.73 -13.33
CA LEU A 248 17.46 -2.66 -14.35
C LEU A 248 17.96 -3.07 -15.74
N THR A 249 19.20 -2.78 -16.02
CA THR A 249 19.83 -3.00 -17.32
C THR A 249 21.29 -3.41 -17.13
N PRO A 250 21.91 -4.04 -18.14
CA PRO A 250 23.35 -4.26 -18.14
C PRO A 250 24.13 -2.94 -17.95
N ASP A 251 25.17 -2.99 -17.11
CA ASP A 251 25.96 -1.79 -16.73
C ASP A 251 26.88 -1.30 -17.87
N ASP A 252 27.00 -2.05 -18.97
CA ASP A 252 27.91 -1.80 -20.10
C ASP A 252 27.22 -1.20 -21.32
N GLN A 253 25.95 -0.78 -21.20
CA GLN A 253 25.16 -0.25 -22.30
C GLN A 253 24.75 1.21 -22.10
N ILE A 254 24.85 1.99 -23.18
CA ILE A 254 24.27 3.33 -23.24
C ILE A 254 22.83 3.22 -23.78
N HIS A 255 21.87 3.67 -22.97
CA HIS A 255 20.47 3.63 -23.36
C HIS A 255 20.04 4.92 -24.05
N THR A 256 19.44 4.79 -25.24
CA THR A 256 18.86 5.92 -25.97
C THR A 256 17.46 6.19 -25.43
N ILE A 257 17.19 7.43 -25.00
CA ILE A 257 15.86 7.91 -24.65
C ILE A 257 15.24 8.68 -25.82
N SER A 258 13.95 8.50 -26.04
CA SER A 258 13.18 9.24 -27.04
C SER A 258 12.14 10.12 -26.37
N ALA A 259 11.69 11.16 -27.07
CA ALA A 259 10.57 11.96 -26.61
C ALA A 259 9.34 11.07 -26.34
N PRO A 260 8.65 11.22 -25.21
CA PRO A 260 7.47 10.45 -24.92
C PRO A 260 6.36 10.69 -25.97
N ARG A 261 5.45 9.71 -26.13
CA ARG A 261 4.43 9.76 -27.20
C ARG A 261 3.56 11.02 -27.17
N TRP A 262 3.30 11.55 -25.98
CA TRP A 262 2.51 12.78 -25.81
C TRP A 262 3.28 14.07 -26.15
N ALA A 263 4.60 14.00 -26.33
CA ALA A 263 5.46 15.12 -26.73
C ALA A 263 5.87 15.05 -28.23
N ARG A 264 5.28 14.13 -28.99
CA ARG A 264 5.50 13.97 -30.44
C ARG A 264 4.39 14.57 -31.27
#